data_6989a973e093a6d7841599fe695304d4
#
_entry.id   6989a973e093a6d7841599fe695304d4
#
_cell.length_a   1.000
_cell.length_b   1.000
_cell.length_c   1.000
_cell.angle_alpha   90.00
_cell.angle_beta   90.00
_cell.angle_gamma   90.00
#
_symmetry.space_group_name_H-M   'P 1'
#
loop_
_entity.id
_entity.type
_entity.pdbx_description
1 polymer ?
#
loop_
_entity_poly.entity_id
_entity_poly.type
_entity_poly.pdbx_seq_one_letter_code
_entity_poly.pdbx_strand_id
1 'polypeptide(L)'
;MLRAKILVLSDTSSRGERPDLSGPAVRDLLEARGWQVAAIEILADDLNTIKQRLEALTDGDDCDAVVTSGGTGVGLRDVTPEATRAVIEKEIPGLAELMRAEGVKMTRRAVISRGVVGVRKGKLIVNLPGSPRGARESIESILDLLPHVVDLIQGRTAHHD
;
A
#
# COMPACT_ATOMS: atom_id res chain seq x y z
N MET A 1 7.08 17.23 4.38
CA MET A 1 7.56 15.83 4.31
C MET A 1 6.37 14.91 4.42
N LEU A 2 6.22 14.00 3.48
CA LEU A 2 5.13 13.03 3.50
C LEU A 2 5.43 11.89 4.47
N ARG A 3 4.39 11.39 5.11
CA ARG A 3 4.48 10.37 6.16
C ARG A 3 3.70 9.14 5.72
N ALA A 4 4.31 7.97 5.86
CA ALA A 4 3.69 6.70 5.54
C ALA A 4 3.71 5.76 6.76
N LYS A 5 2.71 4.89 6.81
CA LYS A 5 2.70 3.69 7.64
C LYS A 5 2.64 2.48 6.75
N ILE A 6 3.34 1.43 7.12
CA ILE A 6 3.40 0.18 6.36
C ILE A 6 2.68 -0.90 7.16
N LEU A 7 1.81 -1.62 6.48
CA LEU A 7 1.05 -2.72 7.03
C LEU A 7 1.35 -3.99 6.23
N VAL A 8 2.05 -4.93 6.84
CA VAL A 8 2.40 -6.20 6.22
C VAL A 8 1.35 -7.25 6.57
N LEU A 9 0.75 -7.86 5.56
CA LEU A 9 -0.27 -8.88 5.70
C LEU A 9 0.37 -10.23 5.40
N SER A 10 0.59 -11.03 6.43
CA SER A 10 1.24 -12.33 6.32
C SER A 10 0.91 -13.19 7.53
N ASP A 11 0.22 -14.31 7.32
CA ASP A 11 -0.06 -15.27 8.38
C ASP A 11 1.23 -15.81 9.01
N THR A 12 2.22 -16.19 8.19
CA THR A 12 3.48 -16.76 8.68
C THR A 12 4.33 -15.75 9.45
N SER A 13 4.45 -14.53 8.95
CA SER A 13 5.19 -13.48 9.65
C SER A 13 4.47 -13.02 10.92
N SER A 14 3.13 -13.00 10.92
CA SER A 14 2.36 -12.62 12.10
C SER A 14 2.51 -13.63 13.25
N ARG A 15 2.78 -14.90 12.94
CA ARG A 15 3.06 -15.94 13.94
C ARG A 15 4.54 -16.04 14.32
N GLY A 16 5.40 -15.19 13.76
CA GLY A 16 6.85 -15.25 14.01
C GLY A 16 7.57 -16.42 13.34
N GLU A 17 6.92 -17.14 12.42
CA GLU A 17 7.48 -18.30 11.72
C GLU A 17 8.42 -17.90 10.59
N ARG A 18 8.30 -16.68 10.11
CA ARG A 18 9.08 -16.14 8.99
C ARG A 18 9.35 -14.65 9.24
N PRO A 19 10.62 -14.17 9.05
CA PRO A 19 10.91 -12.75 9.15
C PRO A 19 10.24 -11.99 8.02
N ASP A 20 9.75 -10.78 8.32
CA ASP A 20 9.26 -9.86 7.31
C ASP A 20 10.43 -9.17 6.62
N LEU A 21 10.53 -9.31 5.31
CA LEU A 21 11.51 -8.63 4.48
C LEU A 21 10.89 -7.54 3.60
N SER A 22 9.57 -7.60 3.36
CA SER A 22 8.89 -6.67 2.47
C SER A 22 8.71 -5.29 3.11
N GLY A 23 8.31 -5.23 4.37
CA GLY A 23 8.15 -3.97 5.10
C GLY A 23 9.43 -3.12 5.11
N PRO A 24 10.57 -3.66 5.55
CA PRO A 24 11.85 -2.96 5.48
C PRO A 24 12.26 -2.53 4.08
N ALA A 25 12.03 -3.36 3.06
CA ALA A 25 12.36 -3.02 1.67
C ALA A 25 11.56 -1.81 1.17
N VAL A 26 10.27 -1.76 1.48
CA VAL A 26 9.41 -0.63 1.14
C VAL A 26 9.79 0.62 1.94
N ARG A 27 10.03 0.48 3.24
CA ARG A 27 10.49 1.57 4.10
C ARG A 27 11.76 2.22 3.55
N ASP A 28 12.76 1.42 3.24
CA ASP A 28 14.06 1.92 2.78
C ASP A 28 13.92 2.71 1.48
N LEU A 29 13.05 2.26 0.57
CA LEU A 29 12.77 2.98 -0.67
C LEU A 29 12.03 4.30 -0.42
N LEU A 30 11.01 4.29 0.42
CA LEU A 30 10.25 5.49 0.76
C LEU A 30 11.13 6.54 1.43
N GLU A 31 11.95 6.13 2.40
CA GLU A 31 12.87 7.03 3.10
C GLU A 31 13.95 7.60 2.15
N ALA A 32 14.46 6.80 1.21
CA ALA A 32 15.38 7.27 0.19
C ALA A 32 14.77 8.33 -0.75
N ARG A 33 13.45 8.39 -0.83
CA ARG A 33 12.69 9.37 -1.63
C ARG A 33 12.09 10.49 -0.79
N GLY A 34 12.55 10.66 0.44
CA GLY A 34 12.18 11.78 1.30
C GLY A 34 10.89 11.61 2.09
N TRP A 35 10.32 10.39 2.15
CA TRP A 35 9.20 10.08 3.02
C TRP A 35 9.68 9.76 4.43
N GLN A 36 8.84 10.01 5.40
CA GLN A 36 9.02 9.53 6.77
C GLN A 36 8.15 8.30 6.97
N VAL A 37 8.75 7.18 7.36
CA VAL A 37 8.00 5.96 7.70
C VAL A 37 7.86 5.90 9.23
N ALA A 38 6.64 6.09 9.70
CA ALA A 38 6.35 6.20 11.13
C ALA A 38 6.29 4.83 11.82
N ALA A 39 5.83 3.79 11.10
CA ALA A 39 5.68 2.46 11.67
C ALA A 39 5.61 1.38 10.58
N ILE A 40 6.02 0.18 10.95
CA ILE A 40 5.74 -1.06 10.22
C ILE A 40 4.99 -1.98 11.18
N GLU A 41 3.82 -2.44 10.77
CA GLU A 41 3.02 -3.40 11.52
C GLU A 41 2.83 -4.67 10.71
N ILE A 42 2.73 -5.81 11.38
CA ILE A 42 2.50 -7.11 10.75
C ILE A 42 1.19 -7.66 11.28
N LEU A 43 0.27 -8.03 10.40
CA LEU A 43 -1.02 -8.63 10.72
C LEU A 43 -1.22 -9.93 9.96
N ALA A 44 -2.06 -10.80 10.51
CA ALA A 44 -2.56 -11.97 9.82
C ALA A 44 -3.47 -11.60 8.64
N ASP A 45 -3.60 -12.51 7.68
CA ASP A 45 -4.48 -12.36 6.51
C ASP A 45 -5.95 -12.61 6.91
N ASP A 46 -6.50 -11.74 7.74
CA ASP A 46 -7.87 -11.77 8.23
C ASP A 46 -8.61 -10.49 7.80
N LEU A 47 -9.71 -10.67 7.07
CA LEU A 47 -10.47 -9.57 6.47
C LEU A 47 -10.86 -8.49 7.47
N ASN A 48 -11.48 -8.88 8.59
CA ASN A 48 -11.97 -7.92 9.58
C ASN A 48 -10.83 -7.23 10.32
N THR A 49 -9.77 -7.94 10.63
CA THR A 49 -8.57 -7.38 11.27
C THR A 49 -7.92 -6.32 10.38
N ILE A 50 -7.74 -6.63 9.09
CA ILE A 50 -7.17 -5.69 8.13
C ILE A 50 -8.06 -4.47 7.97
N LYS A 51 -9.36 -4.69 7.78
CA LYS A 51 -10.34 -3.62 7.63
C LYS A 51 -10.31 -2.65 8.81
N GLN A 52 -10.40 -3.18 10.03
CA GLN A 52 -10.39 -2.37 11.26
C GLN A 52 -9.07 -1.59 11.40
N ARG A 53 -7.95 -2.22 11.03
CA ARG A 53 -6.66 -1.53 11.13
C ARG A 53 -6.52 -0.43 10.08
N LEU A 54 -6.96 -0.64 8.86
CA LEU A 54 -7.00 0.41 7.82
C LEU A 54 -7.87 1.60 8.25
N GLU A 55 -9.03 1.34 8.84
CA GLU A 55 -9.88 2.38 9.39
C GLU A 55 -9.16 3.18 10.48
N ALA A 56 -8.57 2.50 11.46
CA ALA A 56 -7.88 3.15 12.57
C ALA A 56 -6.69 4.00 12.09
N LEU A 57 -5.88 3.48 11.17
CA LEU A 57 -4.72 4.20 10.63
C LEU A 57 -5.10 5.43 9.81
N THR A 58 -6.21 5.38 9.11
CA THR A 58 -6.70 6.50 8.29
C THR A 58 -7.61 7.47 9.05
N ASP A 59 -8.12 7.09 10.21
CA ASP A 59 -8.84 7.99 11.11
C ASP A 59 -7.89 8.95 11.85
N GLY A 60 -6.63 8.58 12.04
CA GLY A 60 -5.62 9.42 12.69
C GLY A 60 -5.06 10.51 11.78
N ASP A 61 -4.29 11.42 12.36
CA ASP A 61 -3.67 12.55 11.65
C ASP A 61 -2.15 12.41 11.51
N ASP A 62 -1.61 11.23 11.72
CA ASP A 62 -0.18 10.98 11.82
C ASP A 62 0.45 10.32 10.58
N CYS A 63 -0.31 10.18 9.50
CA CYS A 63 0.20 9.72 8.21
C CYS A 63 -0.57 10.35 7.04
N ASP A 64 0.04 10.34 5.88
CA ASP A 64 -0.54 10.77 4.61
C ASP A 64 -0.92 9.58 3.73
N ALA A 65 -0.24 8.46 3.93
CA ALA A 65 -0.50 7.22 3.22
C ALA A 65 -0.32 5.99 4.12
N VAL A 66 -1.13 4.98 3.86
CA VAL A 66 -0.96 3.63 4.40
C VAL A 66 -0.61 2.72 3.22
N VAL A 67 0.54 2.09 3.29
CA VAL A 67 1.03 1.19 2.26
C VAL A 67 0.95 -0.23 2.80
N THR A 68 0.21 -1.10 2.14
CA THR A 68 0.11 -2.51 2.52
C THR A 68 0.99 -3.38 1.64
N SER A 69 1.50 -4.47 2.17
CA SER A 69 2.24 -5.49 1.42
C SER A 69 1.73 -6.87 1.78
N GLY A 70 1.33 -7.63 0.78
CA GLY A 70 0.79 -8.98 0.94
C GLY A 70 -0.71 -9.10 0.76
N GLY A 71 -1.17 -10.32 0.59
CA GLY A 71 -2.60 -10.66 0.48
C GLY A 71 -3.29 -10.18 -0.79
N THR A 72 -2.54 -9.91 -1.87
CA THR A 72 -3.10 -9.37 -3.12
C THR A 72 -3.28 -10.39 -4.25
N GLY A 73 -2.96 -11.65 -4.02
CA GLY A 73 -3.11 -12.71 -5.02
C GLY A 73 -4.52 -13.30 -5.07
N VAL A 74 -4.61 -14.53 -5.57
CA VAL A 74 -5.89 -15.25 -5.78
C VAL A 74 -6.07 -16.43 -4.82
N GLY A 75 -5.21 -16.54 -3.82
CA GLY A 75 -5.32 -17.58 -2.79
C GLY A 75 -6.50 -17.36 -1.85
N LEU A 76 -6.89 -18.42 -1.15
CA LEU A 76 -8.03 -18.37 -0.22
C LEU A 76 -7.84 -17.38 0.93
N ARG A 77 -6.59 -17.13 1.32
CA ARG A 77 -6.25 -16.20 2.40
C ARG A 77 -5.90 -14.79 1.89
N ASP A 78 -5.92 -14.56 0.58
CA ASP A 78 -5.63 -13.25 -0.01
C ASP A 78 -6.89 -12.39 0.01
N VAL A 79 -7.01 -11.51 1.00
CA VAL A 79 -8.21 -10.70 1.27
C VAL A 79 -7.91 -9.19 1.38
N THR A 80 -6.69 -8.79 1.14
CA THR A 80 -6.29 -7.37 1.25
C THR A 80 -7.08 -6.45 0.32
N PRO A 81 -7.33 -6.79 -0.96
CA PRO A 81 -8.15 -5.95 -1.84
C PRO A 81 -9.58 -5.78 -1.33
N GLU A 82 -10.18 -6.85 -0.83
CA GLU A 82 -11.55 -6.83 -0.29
C GLU A 82 -11.64 -5.95 0.96
N ALA A 83 -10.68 -6.07 1.87
CA ALA A 83 -10.61 -5.22 3.07
C ALA A 83 -10.42 -3.74 2.70
N THR A 84 -9.56 -3.47 1.72
CA THR A 84 -9.31 -2.10 1.24
C THR A 84 -10.55 -1.51 0.59
N ARG A 85 -11.22 -2.25 -0.30
CA ARG A 85 -12.45 -1.79 -0.95
C ARG A 85 -13.58 -1.52 0.02
N ALA A 86 -13.62 -2.23 1.14
CA ALA A 86 -14.63 -2.02 2.17
C ALA A 86 -14.48 -0.68 2.90
N VAL A 87 -13.30 -0.06 2.89
CA VAL A 87 -13.02 1.16 3.65
C VAL A 87 -12.78 2.40 2.80
N ILE A 88 -12.37 2.27 1.55
CA ILE A 88 -12.08 3.42 0.69
C ILE A 88 -13.37 4.13 0.25
N GLU A 89 -13.27 5.45 0.10
CA GLU A 89 -14.34 6.31 -0.40
C GLU A 89 -14.25 6.50 -1.91
N LYS A 90 -13.02 6.50 -2.44
CA LYS A 90 -12.72 6.61 -3.87
C LYS A 90 -11.62 5.64 -4.23
N GLU A 91 -11.74 4.99 -5.37
CA GLU A 91 -10.67 4.18 -5.95
C GLU A 91 -9.88 5.01 -6.97
N ILE A 92 -8.58 4.76 -7.06
CA ILE A 92 -7.70 5.34 -8.08
C ILE A 92 -7.20 4.17 -8.93
N PRO A 93 -8.02 3.65 -9.86
CA PRO A 93 -7.68 2.43 -10.59
C PRO A 93 -6.42 2.58 -11.46
N GLY A 94 -6.17 3.78 -11.99
CA GLY A 94 -5.01 4.02 -12.85
C GLY A 94 -3.68 3.79 -12.16
N LEU A 95 -3.55 4.06 -10.86
CA LEU A 95 -2.32 3.77 -10.13
C LEU A 95 -2.09 2.25 -9.98
N ALA A 96 -3.13 1.49 -9.69
CA ALA A 96 -3.03 0.03 -9.63
C ALA A 96 -2.75 -0.58 -11.01
N GLU A 97 -3.34 -0.05 -12.07
CA GLU A 97 -3.09 -0.44 -13.45
C GLU A 97 -1.63 -0.19 -13.84
N LEU A 98 -1.08 0.97 -13.48
CA LEU A 98 0.31 1.31 -13.76
C LEU A 98 1.28 0.36 -13.02
N MET A 99 1.01 0.06 -11.76
CA MET A 99 1.82 -0.92 -11.01
C MET A 99 1.84 -2.28 -11.71
N ARG A 100 0.69 -2.77 -12.16
CA ARG A 100 0.61 -4.04 -12.90
C ARG A 100 1.29 -3.98 -14.25
N ALA A 101 1.09 -2.91 -15.01
CA ALA A 101 1.72 -2.72 -16.33
C ALA A 101 3.25 -2.68 -16.24
N GLU A 102 3.80 -1.97 -15.28
CA GLU A 102 5.24 -1.95 -15.05
C GLU A 102 5.75 -3.28 -14.48
N GLY A 103 4.97 -3.90 -13.61
CA GLY A 103 5.33 -5.19 -13.02
C GLY A 103 5.47 -6.32 -14.02
N VAL A 104 4.63 -6.38 -15.06
CA VAL A 104 4.71 -7.44 -16.09
C VAL A 104 5.97 -7.36 -16.95
N LYS A 105 6.63 -6.22 -16.99
CA LYS A 105 7.95 -6.07 -17.64
C LYS A 105 9.02 -6.85 -16.89
N MET A 106 8.85 -7.07 -15.59
CA MET A 106 9.78 -7.78 -14.72
C MET A 106 9.39 -9.24 -14.56
N THR A 107 8.10 -9.52 -14.40
CA THR A 107 7.54 -10.88 -14.28
C THR A 107 6.10 -10.92 -14.77
N ARG A 108 5.76 -11.92 -15.59
CA ARG A 108 4.39 -12.10 -16.06
C ARG A 108 3.38 -12.30 -14.92
N ARG A 109 3.82 -12.85 -13.79
CA ARG A 109 2.96 -13.08 -12.62
C ARG A 109 2.41 -11.80 -11.99
N ALA A 110 3.00 -10.65 -12.26
CA ALA A 110 2.52 -9.36 -11.78
C ALA A 110 1.08 -9.06 -12.22
N VAL A 111 0.63 -9.61 -13.36
CA VAL A 111 -0.73 -9.43 -13.87
C VAL A 111 -1.80 -10.06 -12.96
N ILE A 112 -1.42 -10.99 -12.08
CA ILE A 112 -2.34 -11.68 -11.18
C ILE A 112 -2.63 -10.85 -9.92
N SER A 113 -1.82 -9.82 -9.63
CA SER A 113 -2.07 -8.94 -8.49
C SER A 113 -3.43 -8.25 -8.62
N ARG A 114 -4.22 -8.33 -7.55
CA ARG A 114 -5.53 -7.68 -7.44
C ARG A 114 -5.46 -6.43 -6.55
N GLY A 115 -4.24 -5.92 -6.30
CA GLY A 115 -4.02 -4.77 -5.45
C GLY A 115 -4.85 -3.55 -5.87
N VAL A 116 -5.30 -2.81 -4.88
CA VAL A 116 -6.17 -1.64 -4.99
C VAL A 116 -5.43 -0.41 -4.49
N VAL A 117 -5.69 0.73 -5.11
CA VAL A 117 -5.27 2.04 -4.61
C VAL A 117 -6.52 2.89 -4.42
N GLY A 118 -6.65 3.51 -3.27
CA GLY A 118 -7.83 4.32 -2.97
C GLY A 118 -7.58 5.37 -1.89
N VAL A 119 -8.63 6.09 -1.58
CA VAL A 119 -8.62 7.24 -0.66
C VAL A 119 -9.63 7.02 0.44
N ARG A 120 -9.21 7.30 1.68
CA ARG A 120 -10.10 7.35 2.83
C ARG A 120 -9.69 8.50 3.76
N LYS A 121 -10.64 9.38 4.07
CA LYS A 121 -10.45 10.51 5.03
C LYS A 121 -9.18 11.33 4.79
N GLY A 122 -8.92 11.66 3.53
CA GLY A 122 -7.75 12.45 3.15
C GLY A 122 -6.42 11.69 3.18
N LYS A 123 -6.46 10.37 3.29
CA LYS A 123 -5.28 9.49 3.28
C LYS A 123 -5.31 8.57 2.06
N LEU A 124 -4.14 8.28 1.52
CA LEU A 124 -3.97 7.32 0.44
C LEU A 124 -3.77 5.92 1.02
N ILE A 125 -4.40 4.90 0.43
CA ILE A 125 -4.14 3.49 0.73
C ILE A 125 -3.62 2.84 -0.54
N VAL A 126 -2.47 2.17 -0.45
CA VAL A 126 -1.81 1.49 -1.58
C VAL A 126 -1.56 0.04 -1.22
N ASN A 127 -2.11 -0.90 -1.99
CA ASN A 127 -1.82 -2.32 -1.82
C ASN A 127 -0.63 -2.73 -2.71
N LEU A 128 0.38 -3.37 -2.10
CA LEU A 128 1.54 -3.92 -2.79
C LEU A 128 1.57 -5.45 -2.69
N PRO A 129 2.26 -6.14 -3.63
CA PRO A 129 2.50 -7.57 -3.52
C PRO A 129 3.27 -7.94 -2.25
N GLY A 130 3.22 -9.22 -1.87
CA GLY A 130 3.85 -9.71 -0.65
C GLY A 130 5.35 -9.97 -0.75
N SER A 131 5.90 -10.20 -1.95
CA SER A 131 7.33 -10.42 -2.08
C SER A 131 8.09 -9.09 -1.90
N PRO A 132 9.27 -9.10 -1.26
CA PRO A 132 10.05 -7.87 -1.06
C PRO A 132 10.37 -7.17 -2.38
N ARG A 133 10.80 -7.93 -3.38
CA ARG A 133 11.10 -7.39 -4.71
C ARG A 133 9.87 -6.83 -5.41
N GLY A 134 8.77 -7.59 -5.42
CA GLY A 134 7.52 -7.16 -6.06
C GLY A 134 6.93 -5.92 -5.38
N ALA A 135 6.95 -5.87 -4.06
CA ALA A 135 6.50 -4.72 -3.29
C ALA A 135 7.31 -3.46 -3.63
N ARG A 136 8.63 -3.58 -3.65
CA ARG A 136 9.54 -2.49 -3.98
C ARG A 136 9.33 -2.00 -5.42
N GLU A 137 9.32 -2.90 -6.39
CA GLU A 137 9.13 -2.55 -7.80
C GLU A 137 7.77 -1.89 -8.04
N SER A 138 6.73 -2.39 -7.40
CA SER A 138 5.37 -1.82 -7.54
C SER A 138 5.29 -0.40 -7.01
N ILE A 139 5.74 -0.14 -5.79
CA ILE A 139 5.67 1.21 -5.23
C ILE A 139 6.58 2.17 -6.00
N GLU A 140 7.74 1.73 -6.44
CA GLU A 140 8.66 2.56 -7.22
C GLU A 140 8.03 3.05 -8.52
N SER A 141 7.21 2.22 -9.16
CA SER A 141 6.56 2.54 -10.44
C SER A 141 5.58 3.73 -10.36
N ILE A 142 5.06 4.04 -9.18
CA ILE A 142 4.08 5.12 -8.95
C ILE A 142 4.58 6.21 -8.01
N LEU A 143 5.75 6.05 -7.42
CA LEU A 143 6.22 6.87 -6.30
C LEU A 143 6.37 8.35 -6.67
N ASP A 144 6.75 8.65 -7.90
CA ASP A 144 6.84 10.02 -8.43
C ASP A 144 5.48 10.74 -8.49
N LEU A 145 4.39 9.99 -8.60
CA LEU A 145 3.03 10.53 -8.67
C LEU A 145 2.40 10.76 -7.29
N LEU A 146 2.86 10.03 -6.26
CA LEU A 146 2.19 10.04 -4.96
C LEU A 146 2.18 11.40 -4.26
N PRO A 147 3.22 12.24 -4.30
CA PRO A 147 3.13 13.56 -3.70
C PRO A 147 2.01 14.43 -4.30
N HIS A 148 1.86 14.40 -5.61
CA HIS A 148 0.77 15.11 -6.29
C HIS A 148 -0.61 14.56 -5.91
N VAL A 149 -0.74 13.24 -5.86
CA VAL A 149 -2.00 12.59 -5.44
C VAL A 149 -2.37 12.99 -4.01
N VAL A 150 -1.41 12.96 -3.08
CA VAL A 150 -1.66 13.37 -1.69
C VAL A 150 -2.07 14.84 -1.61
N ASP A 151 -1.43 15.72 -2.36
CA ASP A 151 -1.82 17.13 -2.41
C ASP A 151 -3.25 17.32 -2.90
N LEU A 152 -3.65 16.59 -3.95
CA LEU A 152 -5.04 16.61 -4.44
C LEU A 152 -6.02 16.13 -3.37
N ILE A 153 -5.72 15.01 -2.73
CA ILE A 153 -6.57 14.43 -1.68
C ILE A 153 -6.77 15.40 -0.52
N GLN A 154 -5.73 16.14 -0.16
CA GLN A 154 -5.73 17.05 0.99
C GLN A 154 -6.12 18.49 0.60
N GLY A 155 -6.53 18.72 -0.64
CA GLY A 155 -6.96 20.04 -1.11
C GLY A 155 -5.82 21.06 -1.22
N ARG A 156 -4.56 20.62 -1.27
CA ARG A 156 -3.38 21.48 -1.40
C ARG A 156 -2.98 21.67 -2.85
N THR A 157 -3.94 21.95 -3.71
CA THR A 157 -3.67 22.25 -5.12
C THR A 157 -3.34 23.72 -5.29
N ALA A 158 -2.07 24.05 -5.47
CA ALA A 158 -1.72 25.29 -6.14
C ALA A 158 -2.03 25.09 -7.62
N HIS A 159 -2.98 25.86 -8.15
CA HIS A 159 -3.18 25.94 -9.59
C HIS A 159 -1.95 26.61 -10.18
N HIS A 160 -1.05 25.82 -10.74
CA HIS A 160 -0.09 26.29 -11.71
C HIS A 160 -0.72 26.11 -13.09
N ASP A 161 -1.34 27.20 -13.59
CA ASP A 161 -1.70 27.31 -14.99
C ASP A 161 -0.46 27.25 -15.88
#